data_e9f54e91c6ceb5d4bd6c920ac6b0d030
#
_entry.id   e9f54e91c6ceb5d4bd6c920ac6b0d030
#
_cell.length_a   1.000
_cell.length_b   1.000
_cell.length_c   1.000
_cell.angle_alpha   90.00
_cell.angle_beta   90.00
_cell.angle_gamma   90.00
#
_symmetry.space_group_name_H-M   'P 1'
#
loop_
_entity.id
_entity.type
_entity.pdbx_description
1 polymer ?
#
loop_
_entity_poly.entity_id
_entity_poly.type
_entity_poly.pdbx_seq_one_letter_code
_entity_poly.pdbx_strand_id
1 'polypeptide(L)'
;MSAKDISILIPARNEEFLARTIEDIVNNIEADTEVIAVLDGEWTNPPIAQHPRVNVVYLPVSIGQRAATNLACRLSKAKYVMKVDAHCSFDKGFDAKLIADMKDDWTVVSTMRNLHAFDWVCKCGLSHYQDKGETCTQCGKKMEKKMIWEPRRGTRNYSYCFDTEPHFQYFRAFSERPEGKGDLTETMSLQGSAFMLTRDKYWELDICDESFGSWGSQGIEVAVKTWLSGGKVMVNHKTWYAHMFRTKSQNGFGFPYPQSGKQVDGAKKKARDLFFNNKWDKAIRPLSWLVEKFMPIPGWTEKDLLELKNL
;
A
#
# COMPACT_ATOMS: atom_id res chain seq x y z
N MET A 1 28.96 -8.28 3.43
CA MET A 1 27.87 -7.83 4.31
C MET A 1 26.87 -8.96 4.38
N SER A 2 26.36 -9.29 5.57
CA SER A 2 25.26 -10.25 5.72
C SER A 2 24.01 -9.75 4.98
N ALA A 3 23.17 -10.68 4.49
CA ALA A 3 21.88 -10.31 3.92
C ALA A 3 21.01 -9.67 5.02
N LYS A 4 20.23 -8.63 4.68
CA LYS A 4 19.27 -8.02 5.57
C LYS A 4 18.07 -8.95 5.79
N ASP A 5 17.36 -8.77 6.92
CA ASP A 5 16.12 -9.50 7.14
C ASP A 5 15.02 -9.00 6.20
N ILE A 6 14.90 -7.68 6.07
CA ILE A 6 13.89 -7.02 5.26
C ILE A 6 14.43 -5.78 4.53
N SER A 7 14.01 -5.61 3.28
CA SER A 7 14.17 -4.37 2.51
C SER A 7 12.82 -3.68 2.33
N ILE A 8 12.74 -2.43 2.75
CA ILE A 8 11.57 -1.56 2.53
C ILE A 8 11.74 -0.85 1.19
N LEU A 9 10.83 -1.10 0.26
CA LEU A 9 10.86 -0.62 -1.12
C LEU A 9 9.94 0.59 -1.27
N ILE A 10 10.48 1.77 -1.56
CA ILE A 10 9.72 3.01 -1.67
C ILE A 10 9.87 3.60 -3.08
N PRO A 11 8.92 3.36 -4.00
CA PRO A 11 8.84 4.10 -5.24
C PRO A 11 8.31 5.50 -4.95
N ALA A 12 9.03 6.54 -5.40
CA ALA A 12 8.67 7.92 -5.12
C ALA A 12 8.86 8.81 -6.35
N ARG A 13 7.83 9.57 -6.71
CA ARG A 13 7.89 10.55 -7.79
C ARG A 13 7.37 11.88 -7.28
N ASN A 14 8.28 12.87 -7.12
CA ASN A 14 7.96 14.20 -6.61
C ASN A 14 7.15 14.18 -5.29
N GLU A 15 7.60 13.36 -4.33
CA GLU A 15 6.88 13.08 -3.08
C GLU A 15 7.37 13.98 -1.93
N GLU A 16 6.53 14.92 -1.53
CA GLU A 16 6.81 15.90 -0.46
C GLU A 16 7.18 15.24 0.87
N PHE A 17 6.55 14.10 1.20
CA PHE A 17 6.71 13.45 2.50
C PHE A 17 7.68 12.27 2.51
N LEU A 18 8.43 12.04 1.41
CA LEU A 18 9.36 10.91 1.32
C LEU A 18 10.43 10.95 2.41
N ALA A 19 11.08 12.10 2.60
CA ALA A 19 12.14 12.25 3.60
C ALA A 19 11.59 11.97 5.01
N ARG A 20 10.39 12.46 5.33
CA ARG A 20 9.73 12.25 6.61
C ARG A 20 9.32 10.79 6.82
N THR A 21 8.82 10.13 5.76
CA THR A 21 8.50 8.69 5.80
C THR A 21 9.74 7.85 6.08
N ILE A 22 10.87 8.16 5.41
CA ILE A 22 12.13 7.44 5.65
C ILE A 22 12.64 7.66 7.06
N GLU A 23 12.60 8.89 7.56
CA GLU A 23 12.97 9.22 8.95
C GLU A 23 12.09 8.44 9.95
N ASP A 24 10.78 8.39 9.74
CA ASP A 24 9.85 7.63 10.59
C ASP A 24 10.19 6.13 10.58
N ILE A 25 10.42 5.54 9.40
CA ILE A 25 10.84 4.14 9.27
C ILE A 25 12.13 3.89 10.08
N VAL A 26 13.16 4.66 9.83
CA VAL A 26 14.48 4.47 10.48
C VAL A 26 14.40 4.58 12.00
N ASN A 27 13.54 5.45 12.51
CA ASN A 27 13.33 5.64 13.96
C ASN A 27 12.51 4.50 14.60
N ASN A 28 11.75 3.73 13.79
CA ASN A 28 10.82 2.73 14.29
C ASN A 28 11.20 1.28 13.98
N ILE A 29 12.22 1.01 13.16
CA ILE A 29 12.70 -0.35 12.87
C ILE A 29 13.42 -0.96 14.09
N GLU A 30 13.31 -2.28 14.26
CA GLU A 30 13.97 -3.08 15.27
C GLU A 30 14.69 -4.31 14.71
N ALA A 31 14.32 -4.78 13.49
CA ALA A 31 15.02 -5.84 12.79
C ALA A 31 16.23 -5.31 11.99
N ASP A 32 16.98 -6.20 11.32
CA ASP A 32 18.04 -5.79 10.39
C ASP A 32 17.42 -5.34 9.06
N THR A 33 16.87 -4.13 9.07
CA THR A 33 16.09 -3.51 8.00
C THR A 33 16.90 -2.50 7.22
N GLU A 34 16.74 -2.49 5.89
CA GLU A 34 17.19 -1.40 5.02
C GLU A 34 16.01 -0.75 4.29
N VAL A 35 16.19 0.47 3.84
CA VAL A 35 15.28 1.20 2.96
C VAL A 35 15.93 1.37 1.60
N ILE A 36 15.21 1.04 0.53
CA ILE A 36 15.62 1.29 -0.85
C ILE A 36 14.58 2.21 -1.47
N ALA A 37 14.91 3.50 -1.57
CA ALA A 37 14.05 4.51 -2.16
C ALA A 37 14.44 4.76 -3.63
N VAL A 38 13.49 4.60 -4.54
CA VAL A 38 13.68 4.89 -5.98
C VAL A 38 12.98 6.21 -6.31
N LEU A 39 13.76 7.22 -6.62
CA LEU A 39 13.31 8.55 -7.04
C LEU A 39 13.04 8.51 -8.54
N ASP A 40 11.76 8.41 -8.91
CA ASP A 40 11.28 8.10 -10.25
C ASP A 40 11.01 9.37 -11.07
N GLY A 41 12.06 9.93 -11.69
CA GLY A 41 11.98 11.08 -12.58
C GLY A 41 12.23 12.43 -11.92
N GLU A 42 12.09 12.55 -10.59
CA GLU A 42 12.25 13.81 -9.87
C GLU A 42 13.11 13.61 -8.62
N TRP A 43 14.02 14.55 -8.36
CA TRP A 43 14.76 14.57 -7.11
C TRP A 43 13.87 14.99 -5.95
N THR A 44 14.13 14.46 -4.75
CA THR A 44 13.29 14.72 -3.59
C THR A 44 13.50 16.12 -2.99
N ASN A 45 12.40 16.75 -2.58
CA ASN A 45 12.39 17.96 -1.80
C ASN A 45 11.29 17.86 -0.72
N PRO A 46 11.63 17.89 0.59
CA PRO A 46 12.98 18.09 1.18
C PRO A 46 13.94 16.91 0.91
N PRO A 47 15.26 17.15 1.04
CA PRO A 47 16.28 16.13 0.82
C PRO A 47 16.22 15.03 1.89
N ILE A 48 16.57 13.80 1.50
CA ILE A 48 16.71 12.67 2.41
C ILE A 48 18.00 12.81 3.19
N ALA A 49 17.94 12.68 4.52
CA ALA A 49 19.14 12.65 5.36
C ALA A 49 19.97 11.39 5.07
N GLN A 50 21.28 11.52 5.08
CA GLN A 50 22.18 10.36 4.95
C GLN A 50 22.02 9.42 6.15
N HIS A 51 21.85 8.15 5.87
CA HIS A 51 21.74 7.12 6.91
C HIS A 51 22.29 5.78 6.38
N PRO A 52 23.04 4.99 7.17
CA PRO A 52 23.69 3.75 6.70
C PRO A 52 22.72 2.64 6.29
N ARG A 53 21.45 2.73 6.66
CA ARG A 53 20.38 1.78 6.28
C ARG A 53 19.52 2.28 5.12
N VAL A 54 19.83 3.43 4.52
CA VAL A 54 19.04 4.06 3.45
C VAL A 54 19.85 4.14 2.16
N ASN A 55 19.33 3.45 1.15
CA ASN A 55 19.86 3.46 -0.21
C ASN A 55 18.92 4.27 -1.10
N VAL A 56 19.44 5.28 -1.78
CA VAL A 56 18.66 6.12 -2.70
C VAL A 56 19.12 5.87 -4.12
N VAL A 57 18.18 5.56 -4.99
CA VAL A 57 18.39 5.38 -6.44
C VAL A 57 17.63 6.47 -7.17
N TYR A 58 18.31 7.25 -7.98
CA TYR A 58 17.70 8.30 -8.78
C TYR A 58 17.63 7.92 -10.25
N LEU A 59 16.44 8.05 -10.83
CA LEU A 59 16.20 7.90 -12.25
C LEU A 59 15.84 9.26 -12.84
N PRO A 60 16.55 9.75 -13.87
CA PRO A 60 16.27 11.07 -14.46
C PRO A 60 14.98 11.06 -15.29
N VAL A 61 14.48 9.89 -15.68
CA VAL A 61 13.23 9.70 -16.42
C VAL A 61 12.34 8.71 -15.67
N SER A 62 11.07 9.07 -15.49
CA SER A 62 10.12 8.22 -14.79
C SER A 62 9.81 6.94 -15.57
N ILE A 63 9.89 5.81 -14.88
CA ILE A 63 9.54 4.47 -15.37
C ILE A 63 8.21 3.95 -14.80
N GLY A 64 7.62 4.67 -13.85
CA GLY A 64 6.36 4.34 -13.20
C GLY A 64 6.52 3.53 -11.92
N GLN A 65 5.49 3.59 -11.06
CA GLN A 65 5.51 3.04 -9.70
C GLN A 65 5.86 1.54 -9.65
N ARG A 66 5.28 0.71 -10.53
CA ARG A 66 5.54 -0.74 -10.55
C ARG A 66 6.97 -1.05 -10.93
N ALA A 67 7.46 -0.45 -12.01
CA ALA A 67 8.84 -0.62 -12.47
C ALA A 67 9.85 -0.10 -11.44
N ALA A 68 9.58 1.03 -10.78
CA ALA A 68 10.41 1.57 -9.70
C ALA A 68 10.43 0.63 -8.48
N THR A 69 9.29 0.01 -8.12
CA THR A 69 9.23 -1.01 -7.06
C THR A 69 10.03 -2.26 -7.44
N ASN A 70 9.89 -2.73 -8.68
CA ASN A 70 10.66 -3.85 -9.21
C ASN A 70 12.17 -3.57 -9.19
N LEU A 71 12.58 -2.35 -9.56
CA LEU A 71 13.98 -1.94 -9.48
C LEU A 71 14.50 -2.01 -8.03
N ALA A 72 13.76 -1.46 -7.07
CA ALA A 72 14.12 -1.55 -5.66
C ALA A 72 14.23 -3.01 -5.19
N CYS A 73 13.29 -3.87 -5.60
CA CYS A 73 13.31 -5.29 -5.27
C CYS A 73 14.50 -6.05 -5.89
N ARG A 74 14.94 -5.68 -7.12
CA ARG A 74 16.15 -6.26 -7.75
C ARG A 74 17.42 -5.93 -6.98
N LEU A 75 17.50 -4.75 -6.38
CA LEU A 75 18.65 -4.32 -5.58
C LEU A 75 18.66 -4.96 -4.19
N SER A 76 17.51 -5.38 -3.68
CA SER A 76 17.39 -6.08 -2.40
C SER A 76 18.05 -7.46 -2.44
N LYS A 77 18.68 -7.83 -1.31
CA LYS A 77 19.16 -9.19 -1.01
C LYS A 77 18.51 -9.76 0.26
N ALA A 78 17.54 -9.05 0.82
CA ALA A 78 16.84 -9.46 2.02
C ALA A 78 15.92 -10.67 1.77
N LYS A 79 15.62 -11.42 2.82
CA LYS A 79 14.62 -12.51 2.76
C LYS A 79 13.23 -11.96 2.49
N TYR A 80 12.88 -10.85 3.15
CA TYR A 80 11.58 -10.20 3.02
C TYR A 80 11.69 -8.88 2.29
N VAL A 81 10.64 -8.53 1.54
CA VAL A 81 10.48 -7.21 0.92
C VAL A 81 9.14 -6.62 1.34
N MET A 82 9.14 -5.33 1.66
CA MET A 82 7.93 -4.59 2.00
C MET A 82 7.82 -3.36 1.11
N LYS A 83 6.84 -3.34 0.23
CA LYS A 83 6.51 -2.12 -0.53
C LYS A 83 5.79 -1.13 0.38
N VAL A 84 6.16 0.13 0.31
CA VAL A 84 5.58 1.22 1.11
C VAL A 84 5.39 2.47 0.24
N ASP A 85 4.27 3.18 0.41
CA ASP A 85 4.08 4.50 -0.19
C ASP A 85 4.90 5.58 0.56
N ALA A 86 5.30 6.63 -0.16
CA ALA A 86 6.21 7.67 0.33
C ALA A 86 5.57 8.70 1.30
N HIS A 87 4.43 8.38 1.89
CA HIS A 87 3.67 9.23 2.82
C HIS A 87 2.97 8.40 3.92
N CYS A 88 3.80 7.60 4.59
CA CYS A 88 3.39 6.69 5.66
C CYS A 88 4.16 6.92 6.96
N SER A 89 3.56 6.58 8.10
CA SER A 89 4.22 6.44 9.40
C SER A 89 3.96 5.05 9.98
N PHE A 90 4.78 4.63 10.94
CA PHE A 90 4.82 3.24 11.40
C PHE A 90 4.83 3.13 12.92
N ASP A 91 4.33 1.99 13.41
CA ASP A 91 4.45 1.56 14.78
C ASP A 91 5.90 1.22 15.14
N LYS A 92 6.27 1.37 16.40
CA LYS A 92 7.58 0.95 16.88
C LYS A 92 7.78 -0.56 16.75
N GLY A 93 8.88 -0.99 16.12
CA GLY A 93 9.19 -2.39 15.86
C GLY A 93 8.24 -3.08 14.87
N PHE A 94 7.60 -2.31 14.00
CA PHE A 94 6.64 -2.85 13.01
C PHE A 94 7.24 -3.96 12.15
N ASP A 95 8.49 -3.81 11.76
CA ASP A 95 9.25 -4.74 10.94
C ASP A 95 9.49 -6.08 11.67
N ALA A 96 9.98 -6.04 12.90
CA ALA A 96 10.19 -7.22 13.73
C ALA A 96 8.86 -7.95 14.03
N LYS A 97 7.79 -7.19 14.35
CA LYS A 97 6.45 -7.74 14.58
C LYS A 97 5.86 -8.42 13.35
N LEU A 98 6.09 -7.87 12.16
CA LEU A 98 5.65 -8.49 10.90
C LEU A 98 6.45 -9.76 10.60
N ILE A 99 7.77 -9.72 10.74
CA ILE A 99 8.66 -10.87 10.50
C ILE A 99 8.34 -12.04 11.42
N ALA A 100 8.04 -11.77 12.70
CA ALA A 100 7.78 -12.81 13.70
C ALA A 100 6.59 -13.72 13.35
N ASP A 101 5.62 -13.22 12.61
CA ASP A 101 4.41 -13.96 12.22
C ASP A 101 4.39 -14.38 10.74
N MET A 102 5.49 -14.12 9.99
CA MET A 102 5.54 -14.46 8.55
C MET A 102 5.60 -15.95 8.27
N LYS A 103 4.93 -16.38 7.20
CA LYS A 103 5.13 -17.66 6.53
C LYS A 103 5.51 -17.42 5.08
N ASP A 104 6.24 -18.36 4.49
CA ASP A 104 6.86 -18.17 3.18
C ASP A 104 5.83 -18.01 2.03
N ASP A 105 4.62 -18.53 2.21
CA ASP A 105 3.50 -18.45 1.26
C ASP A 105 2.50 -17.28 1.57
N TRP A 106 2.82 -16.43 2.55
CA TRP A 106 1.93 -15.34 2.95
C TRP A 106 2.33 -14.00 2.35
N THR A 107 1.32 -13.20 2.01
CA THR A 107 1.44 -11.75 1.91
C THR A 107 0.80 -11.14 3.16
N VAL A 108 1.54 -10.31 3.87
CA VAL A 108 1.11 -9.73 5.15
C VAL A 108 1.03 -8.22 5.06
N VAL A 109 -0.03 -7.67 5.62
CA VAL A 109 -0.22 -6.24 5.86
C VAL A 109 -0.45 -6.00 7.35
N SER A 110 -0.15 -4.80 7.85
CA SER A 110 -0.53 -4.40 9.20
C SER A 110 -1.86 -3.64 9.20
N THR A 111 -2.44 -3.44 10.39
CA THR A 111 -3.61 -2.56 10.54
C THR A 111 -3.31 -1.18 9.97
N MET A 112 -4.12 -0.70 9.03
CA MET A 112 -3.97 0.63 8.45
C MET A 112 -4.74 1.67 9.26
N ARG A 113 -4.12 2.83 9.46
CA ARG A 113 -4.74 4.05 10.02
C ARG A 113 -4.60 5.20 9.03
N ASN A 114 -5.42 6.22 9.17
CA ASN A 114 -5.20 7.46 8.42
C ASN A 114 -4.07 8.24 9.10
N LEU A 115 -3.17 8.81 8.31
CA LEU A 115 -2.11 9.67 8.82
C LEU A 115 -2.62 11.09 8.99
N HIS A 116 -2.47 11.66 10.20
CA HIS A 116 -2.54 13.08 10.44
C HIS A 116 -1.13 13.64 10.25
N ALA A 117 -0.83 14.07 9.02
CA ALA A 117 0.53 14.50 8.67
C ALA A 117 0.82 15.90 9.18
N PHE A 118 -0.12 16.84 9.05
CA PHE A 118 0.05 18.23 9.47
C PHE A 118 -1.28 18.93 9.74
N ASP A 119 -1.22 20.04 10.46
CA ASP A 119 -2.26 21.06 10.49
C ASP A 119 -1.86 22.27 9.66
N TRP A 120 -2.84 22.90 9.05
CA TRP A 120 -2.69 24.25 8.53
C TRP A 120 -2.83 25.26 9.67
N VAL A 121 -1.84 26.14 9.83
CA VAL A 121 -1.82 27.16 10.91
C VAL A 121 -1.66 28.55 10.30
N CYS A 122 -2.54 29.46 10.69
CA CYS A 122 -2.49 30.86 10.28
C CYS A 122 -1.87 31.75 11.37
N LYS A 123 -1.17 32.82 10.96
CA LYS A 123 -0.67 33.84 11.88
C LYS A 123 -1.76 34.56 12.68
N CYS A 124 -3.03 34.49 12.24
CA CYS A 124 -4.18 35.03 13.00
C CYS A 124 -4.65 34.08 14.13
N GLY A 125 -4.02 32.93 14.33
CA GLY A 125 -4.36 31.94 15.34
C GLY A 125 -5.30 30.81 14.87
N LEU A 126 -5.90 30.91 13.66
CA LEU A 126 -6.73 29.84 13.12
C LEU A 126 -5.86 28.63 12.77
N SER A 127 -6.30 27.43 13.18
CA SER A 127 -5.71 26.16 12.78
C SER A 127 -6.80 25.20 12.32
N HIS A 128 -6.48 24.36 11.35
CA HIS A 128 -7.38 23.28 10.90
C HIS A 128 -6.63 22.11 10.28
N TYR A 129 -7.31 20.97 10.22
CA TYR A 129 -6.82 19.72 9.70
C TYR A 129 -6.40 19.82 8.21
N GLN A 130 -5.44 19.00 7.81
CA GLN A 130 -4.77 18.97 6.50
C GLN A 130 -5.67 18.98 5.26
N ASP A 131 -6.94 18.56 5.35
CA ASP A 131 -7.86 18.46 4.21
C ASP A 131 -8.61 19.77 3.87
N LYS A 132 -8.46 20.81 4.69
CA LYS A 132 -9.19 22.10 4.55
C LYS A 132 -8.55 23.09 3.60
N GLY A 133 -7.30 22.85 3.18
CA GLY A 133 -6.57 23.72 2.26
C GLY A 133 -5.75 24.81 2.92
N GLU A 134 -4.92 25.48 2.10
CA GLU A 134 -3.88 26.42 2.56
C GLU A 134 -4.34 27.86 2.75
N THR A 135 -5.61 28.16 2.52
CA THR A 135 -6.14 29.54 2.66
C THR A 135 -6.94 29.68 3.95
N CYS A 136 -6.57 30.65 4.76
CA CYS A 136 -7.25 30.96 6.01
C CYS A 136 -8.67 31.51 5.75
N THR A 137 -9.67 30.81 6.27
CA THR A 137 -11.08 31.22 6.12
C THR A 137 -11.44 32.47 6.93
N GLN A 138 -10.62 32.83 7.92
CA GLN A 138 -10.86 34.00 8.77
C GLN A 138 -10.25 35.28 8.20
N CYS A 139 -9.02 35.23 7.65
CA CYS A 139 -8.32 36.44 7.19
C CYS A 139 -7.83 36.37 5.73
N GLY A 140 -8.16 35.34 4.99
CA GLY A 140 -7.81 35.16 3.57
C GLY A 140 -6.31 34.92 3.28
N LYS A 141 -5.45 34.90 4.29
CA LYS A 141 -4.00 34.74 4.11
C LYS A 141 -3.63 33.26 3.92
N LYS A 142 -2.49 33.03 3.25
CA LYS A 142 -1.87 31.71 3.13
C LYS A 142 -1.45 31.19 4.52
N MET A 143 -1.76 29.94 4.78
CA MET A 143 -1.40 29.22 6.02
C MET A 143 -0.12 28.42 5.83
N GLU A 144 0.53 28.10 6.94
CA GLU A 144 1.74 27.27 6.98
C GLU A 144 1.42 25.86 7.50
N LYS A 145 2.15 24.84 7.03
CA LYS A 145 2.03 23.47 7.53
C LYS A 145 2.78 23.35 8.85
N LYS A 146 2.06 22.95 9.90
CA LYS A 146 2.64 22.49 11.16
C LYS A 146 2.61 20.99 11.20
N MET A 147 3.78 20.33 11.13
CA MET A 147 3.88 18.86 11.12
C MET A 147 3.35 18.28 12.44
N ILE A 148 2.49 17.26 12.33
CA ILE A 148 1.95 16.44 13.42
C ILE A 148 2.52 15.02 13.31
N TRP A 149 2.34 14.35 12.19
CA TRP A 149 2.88 13.03 11.83
C TRP A 149 2.48 11.90 12.79
N GLU A 150 1.20 11.77 13.06
CA GLU A 150 0.64 10.79 13.96
C GLU A 150 -0.52 10.01 13.33
N PRO A 151 -0.75 8.75 13.72
CA PRO A 151 -1.95 8.03 13.30
C PRO A 151 -3.20 8.71 13.85
N ARG A 152 -4.17 9.02 12.98
CA ARG A 152 -5.42 9.64 13.37
C ARG A 152 -6.22 8.73 14.31
N ARG A 153 -6.60 9.23 15.46
CA ARG A 153 -7.40 8.51 16.46
C ARG A 153 -8.73 8.04 15.85
N GLY A 154 -9.19 6.85 16.23
CA GLY A 154 -10.46 6.28 15.78
C GLY A 154 -10.45 5.72 14.34
N THR A 155 -9.37 5.88 13.57
CA THR A 155 -9.25 5.23 12.26
C THR A 155 -8.55 3.89 12.41
N ARG A 156 -9.17 2.84 11.88
CA ARG A 156 -8.61 1.49 11.87
C ARG A 156 -9.26 0.70 10.74
N ASN A 157 -8.46 0.32 9.75
CA ASN A 157 -8.91 -0.46 8.60
C ASN A 157 -7.99 -1.67 8.44
N TYR A 158 -8.57 -2.85 8.34
CA TYR A 158 -7.82 -4.10 8.31
C TYR A 158 -8.53 -5.21 7.53
N SER A 159 -9.67 -4.95 6.93
CA SER A 159 -10.33 -5.93 6.07
C SER A 159 -10.75 -5.28 4.76
N TYR A 160 -10.45 -5.93 3.65
CA TYR A 160 -10.61 -5.39 2.32
C TYR A 160 -11.15 -6.44 1.37
N CYS A 161 -11.93 -6.00 0.38
CA CYS A 161 -12.43 -6.82 -0.71
C CYS A 161 -12.38 -6.05 -2.04
N PHE A 162 -12.92 -6.63 -3.06
CA PHE A 162 -13.23 -5.99 -4.34
C PHE A 162 -14.56 -6.52 -4.85
N ASP A 163 -15.23 -5.74 -5.70
CA ASP A 163 -16.50 -6.10 -6.32
C ASP A 163 -16.31 -6.77 -7.70
N THR A 164 -17.42 -7.05 -8.38
CA THR A 164 -17.44 -7.66 -9.71
C THR A 164 -16.76 -6.80 -10.79
N GLU A 165 -16.53 -5.50 -10.55
CA GLU A 165 -15.85 -4.57 -11.45
C GLU A 165 -14.41 -4.24 -10.98
N PRO A 166 -13.67 -5.16 -10.40
CA PRO A 166 -12.44 -5.05 -9.60
C PRO A 166 -12.21 -3.65 -8.97
N HIS A 167 -13.24 -3.12 -8.25
CA HIS A 167 -13.07 -1.94 -7.42
C HIS A 167 -12.69 -2.35 -6.00
N PHE A 168 -11.63 -1.76 -5.49
CA PHE A 168 -11.23 -1.92 -4.10
C PHE A 168 -12.27 -1.36 -3.15
N GLN A 169 -12.59 -2.11 -2.09
CA GLN A 169 -13.54 -1.71 -1.06
C GLN A 169 -13.06 -2.10 0.35
N TYR A 170 -13.50 -1.34 1.36
CA TYR A 170 -13.36 -1.73 2.76
C TYR A 170 -14.40 -2.79 3.10
N PHE A 171 -13.95 -3.88 3.75
CA PHE A 171 -14.80 -5.01 4.09
C PHE A 171 -15.17 -5.03 5.58
N ARG A 172 -15.81 -3.96 6.06
CA ARG A 172 -16.17 -3.82 7.48
C ARG A 172 -17.01 -4.98 8.01
N ALA A 173 -17.96 -5.49 7.22
CA ALA A 173 -18.78 -6.62 7.61
C ALA A 173 -17.97 -7.89 7.92
N PHE A 174 -16.84 -8.11 7.24
CA PHE A 174 -15.95 -9.23 7.53
C PHE A 174 -15.26 -9.06 8.89
N SER A 175 -14.88 -7.85 9.26
CA SER A 175 -14.23 -7.59 10.54
C SER A 175 -15.13 -7.87 11.76
N GLU A 176 -16.44 -7.96 11.56
CA GLU A 176 -17.40 -8.34 12.61
C GLU A 176 -17.59 -9.86 12.74
N ARG A 177 -17.19 -10.63 11.73
CA ARG A 177 -17.27 -12.10 11.74
C ARG A 177 -16.24 -12.69 12.72
N PRO A 178 -16.43 -13.94 13.23
CA PRO A 178 -15.42 -14.62 14.06
C PRO A 178 -14.04 -14.69 13.39
N GLU A 179 -14.00 -14.96 12.08
CA GLU A 179 -12.78 -15.07 11.26
C GLU A 179 -12.04 -13.72 11.10
N GLY A 180 -12.75 -12.61 11.29
CA GLY A 180 -12.20 -11.24 11.27
C GLY A 180 -11.64 -10.76 12.61
N LYS A 181 -11.62 -11.62 13.65
CA LYS A 181 -11.15 -11.32 15.01
C LYS A 181 -9.81 -12.00 15.30
N GLY A 182 -9.00 -11.37 16.15
CA GLY A 182 -7.71 -11.93 16.62
C GLY A 182 -6.51 -11.11 16.19
N ASP A 183 -5.32 -11.63 16.49
CA ASP A 183 -4.04 -10.97 16.23
C ASP A 183 -3.59 -11.10 14.76
N LEU A 184 -4.04 -12.16 14.11
CA LEU A 184 -3.80 -12.46 12.70
C LEU A 184 -5.13 -12.85 12.05
N THR A 185 -5.56 -12.11 11.04
CA THR A 185 -6.81 -12.38 10.32
C THR A 185 -6.58 -12.44 8.81
N GLU A 186 -7.39 -13.23 8.12
CA GLU A 186 -7.38 -13.23 6.67
C GLU A 186 -8.08 -11.98 6.11
N THR A 187 -7.72 -11.57 4.89
CA THR A 187 -8.43 -10.53 4.13
C THR A 187 -8.48 -10.91 2.66
N MET A 188 -9.62 -10.65 1.98
CA MET A 188 -9.79 -10.99 0.57
C MET A 188 -8.87 -10.19 -0.35
N SER A 189 -8.67 -8.93 -0.01
CA SER A 189 -7.82 -8.00 -0.75
C SER A 189 -6.91 -7.25 0.23
N LEU A 190 -6.09 -6.32 -0.26
CA LEU A 190 -5.26 -5.46 0.56
C LEU A 190 -5.18 -4.04 0.00
N GLN A 191 -4.75 -3.10 0.85
CA GLN A 191 -4.43 -1.75 0.42
C GLN A 191 -2.99 -1.73 -0.13
N GLY A 192 -2.84 -1.31 -1.39
CA GLY A 192 -1.54 -1.32 -2.08
C GLY A 192 -0.49 -0.35 -1.52
N SER A 193 -0.83 0.45 -0.50
CA SER A 193 0.09 1.42 0.12
C SER A 193 1.18 0.80 0.99
N ALA A 194 0.94 -0.40 1.56
CA ALA A 194 1.97 -1.16 2.28
C ALA A 194 1.62 -2.65 2.30
N PHE A 195 2.55 -3.51 1.89
CA PHE A 195 2.44 -4.97 1.98
C PHE A 195 3.82 -5.62 2.00
N MET A 196 3.93 -6.78 2.66
CA MET A 196 5.16 -7.53 2.87
C MET A 196 4.98 -8.98 2.46
N LEU A 197 6.00 -9.55 1.81
CA LEU A 197 6.08 -10.98 1.46
C LEU A 197 7.55 -11.39 1.34
N THR A 198 7.83 -12.68 1.12
CA THR A 198 9.20 -13.08 0.81
C THR A 198 9.62 -12.54 -0.56
N ARG A 199 10.91 -12.21 -0.71
CA ARG A 199 11.46 -11.74 -1.98
C ARG A 199 11.31 -12.80 -3.08
N ASP A 200 11.40 -14.09 -2.74
CA ASP A 200 11.22 -15.18 -3.71
C ASP A 200 9.77 -15.23 -4.22
N LYS A 201 8.77 -15.11 -3.33
CA LYS A 201 7.37 -15.02 -3.73
C LYS A 201 7.05 -13.76 -4.53
N TYR A 202 7.71 -12.64 -4.23
CA TYR A 202 7.55 -11.42 -5.02
C TYR A 202 7.83 -11.68 -6.50
N TRP A 203 8.92 -12.38 -6.81
CA TRP A 203 9.28 -12.72 -8.19
C TRP A 203 8.50 -13.91 -8.76
N GLU A 204 8.28 -14.94 -7.96
CA GLU A 204 7.50 -16.13 -8.35
C GLU A 204 6.09 -15.72 -8.83
N LEU A 205 5.45 -14.77 -8.14
CA LEU A 205 4.09 -14.34 -8.42
C LEU A 205 4.01 -13.14 -9.39
N ASP A 206 5.13 -12.63 -9.89
CA ASP A 206 5.20 -11.40 -10.69
C ASP A 206 4.47 -10.24 -10.00
N ILE A 207 4.77 -10.00 -8.73
CA ILE A 207 4.20 -8.88 -7.97
C ILE A 207 4.67 -7.56 -8.60
N CYS A 208 3.80 -6.55 -8.65
CA CYS A 208 4.02 -5.31 -9.39
C CYS A 208 4.20 -5.54 -10.89
N ASP A 209 3.38 -6.39 -11.49
CA ASP A 209 3.34 -6.66 -12.93
C ASP A 209 3.13 -5.35 -13.72
N GLU A 210 4.16 -4.97 -14.48
CA GLU A 210 4.18 -3.72 -15.25
C GLU A 210 3.10 -3.66 -16.34
N SER A 211 2.55 -4.81 -16.74
CA SER A 211 1.45 -4.87 -17.71
C SER A 211 0.12 -4.29 -17.20
N PHE A 212 0.00 -4.07 -15.86
CA PHE A 212 -1.10 -3.31 -15.27
C PHE A 212 -0.96 -1.79 -15.46
N GLY A 213 0.15 -1.33 -16.00
CA GLY A 213 0.47 0.09 -16.09
C GLY A 213 1.10 0.64 -14.81
N SER A 214 1.33 1.95 -14.78
CA SER A 214 2.08 2.58 -13.69
C SER A 214 1.28 2.69 -12.38
N TRP A 215 -0.06 2.70 -12.42
CA TRP A 215 -0.91 2.90 -11.25
C TRP A 215 -2.29 2.23 -11.39
N GLY A 216 -2.86 1.78 -10.28
CA GLY A 216 -4.20 1.16 -10.19
C GLY A 216 -4.15 -0.33 -9.89
N SER A 217 -5.20 -0.85 -9.26
CA SER A 217 -5.47 -2.26 -8.93
C SER A 217 -4.35 -3.03 -8.19
N GLN A 218 -3.32 -2.36 -7.65
CA GLN A 218 -2.15 -3.02 -7.06
C GLN A 218 -2.53 -3.93 -5.88
N GLY A 219 -3.40 -3.46 -4.99
CA GLY A 219 -3.83 -4.28 -3.85
C GLY A 219 -4.62 -5.52 -4.27
N ILE A 220 -5.43 -5.40 -5.33
CA ILE A 220 -6.19 -6.53 -5.90
C ILE A 220 -5.22 -7.51 -6.57
N GLU A 221 -4.30 -7.01 -7.40
CA GLU A 221 -3.28 -7.82 -8.07
C GLU A 221 -2.51 -8.69 -7.06
N VAL A 222 -1.91 -8.05 -6.05
CA VAL A 222 -1.07 -8.71 -5.04
C VAL A 222 -1.88 -9.75 -4.27
N ALA A 223 -3.08 -9.38 -3.80
CA ALA A 223 -3.92 -10.28 -3.02
C ALA A 223 -4.40 -11.49 -3.83
N VAL A 224 -4.92 -11.26 -5.04
CA VAL A 224 -5.45 -12.34 -5.87
C VAL A 224 -4.34 -13.29 -6.30
N LYS A 225 -3.18 -12.79 -6.72
CA LYS A 225 -2.02 -13.62 -7.05
C LYS A 225 -1.59 -14.48 -5.85
N THR A 226 -1.53 -13.91 -4.66
CA THR A 226 -1.22 -14.66 -3.43
C THR A 226 -2.25 -15.75 -3.15
N TRP A 227 -3.55 -15.44 -3.20
CA TRP A 227 -4.62 -16.40 -2.93
C TRP A 227 -4.68 -17.53 -3.95
N LEU A 228 -4.64 -17.18 -5.24
CA LEU A 228 -4.81 -18.18 -6.30
C LEU A 228 -3.61 -19.08 -6.48
N SER A 229 -2.40 -18.67 -6.04
CA SER A 229 -1.21 -19.53 -6.00
C SER A 229 -1.15 -20.49 -4.80
N GLY A 230 -2.18 -20.48 -3.93
CA GLY A 230 -2.22 -21.35 -2.75
C GLY A 230 -1.81 -20.68 -1.44
N GLY A 231 -1.26 -19.48 -1.49
CA GLY A 231 -0.87 -18.70 -0.31
C GLY A 231 -2.05 -18.06 0.45
N LYS A 232 -1.74 -17.17 1.38
CA LYS A 232 -2.72 -16.42 2.18
C LYS A 232 -2.37 -14.94 2.25
N VAL A 233 -3.42 -14.10 2.27
CA VAL A 233 -3.29 -12.67 2.57
C VAL A 233 -3.74 -12.44 4.01
N MET A 234 -2.82 -11.99 4.84
CA MET A 234 -3.01 -11.87 6.28
C MET A 234 -2.88 -10.42 6.74
N VAL A 235 -3.66 -10.05 7.73
CA VAL A 235 -3.49 -8.80 8.49
C VAL A 235 -2.88 -9.12 9.85
N ASN A 236 -1.76 -8.50 10.15
CA ASN A 236 -1.15 -8.54 11.48
C ASN A 236 -1.64 -7.35 12.31
N HIS A 237 -2.43 -7.63 13.36
CA HIS A 237 -3.03 -6.61 14.22
C HIS A 237 -2.14 -6.20 15.38
N LYS A 238 -0.99 -6.85 15.59
CA LYS A 238 -0.01 -6.50 16.64
C LYS A 238 0.76 -5.22 16.30
N THR A 239 0.62 -4.76 15.05
CA THR A 239 1.27 -3.55 14.57
C THR A 239 0.38 -2.78 13.60
N TRP A 240 0.79 -1.55 13.28
CA TRP A 240 0.05 -0.66 12.39
C TRP A 240 1.00 0.16 11.51
N TYR A 241 0.47 0.64 10.39
CA TYR A 241 1.00 1.78 9.66
C TYR A 241 -0.10 2.83 9.48
N ALA A 242 0.29 4.08 9.31
CA ALA A 242 -0.66 5.14 8.96
C ALA A 242 -0.30 5.73 7.59
N HIS A 243 -1.30 5.91 6.76
CA HIS A 243 -1.17 6.34 5.37
C HIS A 243 -1.92 7.65 5.14
N MET A 244 -1.31 8.60 4.46
CA MET A 244 -1.94 9.84 4.04
C MET A 244 -2.61 9.65 2.68
N PHE A 245 -3.94 9.66 2.67
CA PHE A 245 -4.69 9.50 1.43
C PHE A 245 -4.66 10.75 0.57
N ARG A 246 -4.44 10.55 -0.73
CA ARG A 246 -4.55 11.62 -1.71
C ARG A 246 -6.02 12.00 -1.91
N THR A 247 -6.27 13.29 -2.01
CA THR A 247 -7.61 13.84 -2.23
C THR A 247 -7.68 14.48 -3.60
N LYS A 248 -8.82 14.33 -4.28
CA LYS A 248 -9.06 14.99 -5.58
C LYS A 248 -9.37 16.49 -5.46
N SER A 249 -9.57 17.00 -4.23
CA SER A 249 -9.87 18.41 -4.01
C SER A 249 -8.62 19.26 -4.26
N GLN A 250 -8.80 20.44 -4.85
CA GLN A 250 -7.72 21.42 -5.05
C GLN A 250 -7.06 21.87 -3.73
N ASN A 251 -7.72 21.63 -2.60
CA ASN A 251 -7.30 22.06 -1.27
C ASN A 251 -6.64 20.94 -0.45
N GLY A 252 -6.47 19.73 -1.02
CA GLY A 252 -5.92 18.58 -0.29
C GLY A 252 -4.56 18.11 -0.81
N PHE A 253 -4.11 16.98 -0.29
CA PHE A 253 -2.91 16.30 -0.75
C PHE A 253 -3.17 15.61 -2.09
N GLY A 254 -2.94 16.33 -3.20
CA GLY A 254 -3.14 15.86 -4.57
C GLY A 254 -2.01 14.96 -5.08
N PHE A 255 -2.16 14.47 -6.32
CA PHE A 255 -1.08 13.77 -7.00
C PHE A 255 -0.06 14.78 -7.52
N PRO A 256 1.24 14.61 -7.23
CA PRO A 256 2.30 15.53 -7.69
C PRO A 256 2.71 15.25 -9.14
N TYR A 257 2.02 14.37 -9.84
CA TYR A 257 2.25 13.99 -11.24
C TYR A 257 0.92 13.75 -11.95
N PRO A 258 0.88 13.87 -13.29
CA PRO A 258 -0.34 13.64 -14.04
C PRO A 258 -0.87 12.22 -13.85
N GLN A 259 -2.14 12.10 -13.49
CA GLN A 259 -2.88 10.85 -13.43
C GLN A 259 -4.06 10.90 -14.38
N SER A 260 -4.26 9.86 -15.19
CA SER A 260 -5.43 9.76 -16.06
C SER A 260 -6.36 8.64 -15.61
N GLY A 261 -7.67 8.84 -15.76
CA GLY A 261 -8.66 7.79 -15.57
C GLY A 261 -8.39 6.56 -16.43
N LYS A 262 -7.82 6.74 -17.62
CA LYS A 262 -7.45 5.65 -18.52
C LYS A 262 -6.44 4.66 -17.90
N GLN A 263 -5.53 5.10 -17.05
CA GLN A 263 -4.60 4.20 -16.34
C GLN A 263 -5.33 3.30 -15.34
N VAL A 264 -6.25 3.88 -14.56
CA VAL A 264 -7.07 3.15 -13.59
C VAL A 264 -7.95 2.12 -14.29
N ASP A 265 -8.63 2.53 -15.36
CA ASP A 265 -9.51 1.67 -16.16
C ASP A 265 -8.72 0.56 -16.86
N GLY A 266 -7.51 0.88 -17.35
CA GLY A 266 -6.58 -0.09 -17.93
C GLY A 266 -6.17 -1.17 -16.91
N ALA A 267 -5.82 -0.77 -15.68
CA ALA A 267 -5.46 -1.69 -14.62
C ALA A 267 -6.63 -2.60 -14.20
N LYS A 268 -7.85 -2.05 -14.11
CA LYS A 268 -9.08 -2.85 -13.84
C LYS A 268 -9.36 -3.84 -14.96
N LYS A 269 -9.28 -3.40 -16.22
CA LYS A 269 -9.46 -4.28 -17.39
C LYS A 269 -8.45 -5.42 -17.37
N LYS A 270 -7.18 -5.13 -17.03
CA LYS A 270 -6.15 -6.15 -16.89
C LYS A 270 -6.44 -7.12 -15.76
N ALA A 271 -6.85 -6.63 -14.58
CA ALA A 271 -7.25 -7.48 -13.45
C ALA A 271 -8.41 -8.41 -13.84
N ARG A 272 -9.42 -7.87 -14.53
CA ARG A 272 -10.56 -8.65 -15.02
C ARG A 272 -10.13 -9.70 -16.02
N ASP A 273 -9.32 -9.34 -17.01
CA ASP A 273 -8.84 -10.26 -18.03
C ASP A 273 -8.02 -11.42 -17.44
N LEU A 274 -7.13 -11.14 -16.51
CA LEU A 274 -6.29 -12.17 -15.89
C LEU A 274 -7.05 -13.07 -14.92
N PHE A 275 -7.83 -12.48 -14.02
CA PHE A 275 -8.35 -13.21 -12.87
C PHE A 275 -9.80 -13.69 -13.05
N PHE A 276 -10.67 -12.86 -13.65
CA PHE A 276 -12.07 -13.23 -13.85
C PHE A 276 -12.24 -14.20 -15.01
N ASN A 277 -11.31 -14.20 -15.96
CA ASN A 277 -11.31 -15.16 -17.07
C ASN A 277 -10.34 -16.34 -16.85
N ASN A 278 -9.87 -16.54 -15.63
CA ASN A 278 -8.93 -17.62 -15.24
C ASN A 278 -7.68 -17.72 -16.14
N LYS A 279 -7.14 -16.59 -16.64
CA LYS A 279 -6.00 -16.55 -17.56
C LYS A 279 -4.64 -16.43 -16.88
N TRP A 280 -4.60 -16.28 -15.56
CA TRP A 280 -3.34 -16.25 -14.84
C TRP A 280 -2.79 -17.68 -14.69
N ASP A 281 -1.69 -17.97 -15.36
CA ASP A 281 -1.11 -19.30 -15.54
C ASP A 281 -0.54 -19.94 -14.26
N LYS A 282 -0.24 -19.13 -13.23
CA LYS A 282 0.26 -19.60 -11.93
C LYS A 282 -0.86 -19.88 -10.91
N ALA A 283 -2.13 -19.75 -11.33
CA ALA A 283 -3.26 -20.04 -10.48
C ALA A 283 -3.45 -21.57 -10.31
N ILE A 284 -3.48 -22.04 -9.06
CA ILE A 284 -3.87 -23.40 -8.70
C ILE A 284 -5.30 -23.47 -8.15
N ARG A 285 -5.92 -22.31 -7.97
CA ARG A 285 -7.31 -22.13 -7.52
C ARG A 285 -8.00 -21.12 -8.43
N PRO A 286 -9.27 -21.33 -8.81
CA PRO A 286 -10.02 -20.34 -9.58
C PRO A 286 -10.43 -19.16 -8.71
N LEU A 287 -10.73 -18.02 -9.33
CA LEU A 287 -11.23 -16.84 -8.60
C LEU A 287 -12.54 -17.13 -7.86
N SER A 288 -13.40 -18.00 -8.42
CA SER A 288 -14.65 -18.42 -7.77
C SER A 288 -14.42 -19.03 -6.39
N TRP A 289 -13.34 -19.78 -6.18
CA TRP A 289 -12.95 -20.29 -4.86
C TRP A 289 -12.68 -19.15 -3.86
N LEU A 290 -11.96 -18.10 -4.28
CA LEU A 290 -11.67 -16.96 -3.42
C LEU A 290 -12.95 -16.18 -3.06
N VAL A 291 -13.82 -15.94 -4.05
CA VAL A 291 -15.11 -15.27 -3.83
C VAL A 291 -15.97 -16.08 -2.87
N GLU A 292 -16.12 -17.40 -3.11
CA GLU A 292 -16.90 -18.29 -2.24
C GLU A 292 -16.40 -18.29 -0.78
N LYS A 293 -15.07 -18.32 -0.59
CA LYS A 293 -14.43 -18.29 0.73
C LYS A 293 -14.84 -17.08 1.56
N PHE A 294 -15.04 -15.92 0.94
CA PHE A 294 -15.33 -14.66 1.64
C PHE A 294 -16.78 -14.22 1.60
N MET A 295 -17.67 -14.95 0.89
CA MET A 295 -19.11 -14.60 0.85
C MET A 295 -19.75 -14.51 2.26
N PRO A 296 -20.75 -13.62 2.45
CA PRO A 296 -21.21 -12.58 1.54
C PRO A 296 -20.23 -11.40 1.44
N ILE A 297 -19.99 -10.91 0.23
CA ILE A 297 -19.05 -9.81 -0.06
C ILE A 297 -19.84 -8.64 -0.65
N PRO A 298 -19.58 -7.38 -0.24
CA PRO A 298 -20.17 -6.21 -0.89
C PRO A 298 -19.91 -6.19 -2.41
N GLY A 299 -20.97 -6.00 -3.20
CA GLY A 299 -20.88 -5.96 -4.66
C GLY A 299 -20.84 -7.33 -5.36
N TRP A 300 -21.06 -8.43 -4.63
CA TRP A 300 -21.23 -9.80 -5.16
C TRP A 300 -22.55 -10.40 -4.77
N THR A 301 -23.19 -11.10 -5.71
CA THR A 301 -24.40 -11.90 -5.49
C THR A 301 -24.09 -13.38 -5.70
N GLU A 302 -24.98 -14.27 -5.23
CA GLU A 302 -24.90 -15.71 -5.51
C GLU A 302 -24.92 -16.01 -7.02
N LYS A 303 -25.63 -15.18 -7.80
CA LYS A 303 -25.66 -15.27 -9.26
C LYS A 303 -24.30 -14.98 -9.88
N ASP A 304 -23.62 -13.91 -9.44
CA ASP A 304 -22.27 -13.56 -9.91
C ASP A 304 -21.27 -14.69 -9.59
N LEU A 305 -21.35 -15.27 -8.39
CA LEU A 305 -20.52 -16.40 -8.01
C LEU A 305 -20.78 -17.63 -8.90
N LEU A 306 -22.06 -17.92 -9.20
CA LEU A 306 -22.42 -19.03 -10.08
C LEU A 306 -21.90 -18.80 -11.52
N GLU A 307 -22.03 -17.60 -12.05
CA GLU A 307 -21.47 -17.23 -13.35
C GLU A 307 -19.95 -17.43 -13.37
N LEU A 308 -19.24 -17.00 -12.31
CA LEU A 308 -17.81 -17.17 -12.18
C LEU A 308 -17.35 -18.64 -12.07
N LYS A 309 -18.20 -19.51 -11.49
CA LYS A 309 -17.94 -20.97 -11.42
C LYS A 309 -18.09 -21.69 -12.77
N ASN A 310 -18.81 -21.08 -13.71
CA ASN A 310 -19.05 -21.67 -15.04
C ASN A 310 -17.98 -21.23 -16.09
N LEU A 311 -17.01 -20.39 -15.71
CA LEU A 311 -15.87 -20.01 -16.51
C LEU A 311 -14.69 -20.97 -16.29
#